data_2f7bffefb7c570dc421d43a79e35a066
#
_entry.id   2f7bffefb7c570dc421d43a79e35a066
#
_cell.length_a   1.000
_cell.length_b   1.000
_cell.length_c   1.000
_cell.angle_alpha   90.00
_cell.angle_beta   90.00
_cell.angle_gamma   90.00
#
_symmetry.space_group_name_H-M   'P 1'
#
loop_
_entity.id
_entity.type
_entity.pdbx_description
1 polymer ?
#
loop_
_entity_poly.entity_id
_entity_poly.type
_entity_poly.pdbx_seq_one_letter_code
_entity_poly.pdbx_strand_id
1 'polypeptide(L)'
;MDQKLFKTFLIKQDMEFIVIFIVLAFLIGTISFAIPSKSSIKISTLRMEAAKLGFKISSSSIGKNLFKNKELNNMIYKIKNTSNLKEAHFLRDKDELILYSPLKLKYSDDYNEIQNGLQNLSPFVLEIIFSNSSISFIWKENEGLDELIKINNLLKNF
;
A
#
# COMPACT_ATOMS: atom_id res chain seq x y z
N MET A 1 40.73 52.32 26.52
CA MET A 1 40.05 51.33 25.60
C MET A 1 38.58 51.65 25.63
N ASP A 2 38.05 52.09 24.48
CA ASP A 2 36.75 52.74 24.38
C ASP A 2 35.61 51.75 24.68
N GLN A 3 34.82 52.02 25.71
CA GLN A 3 33.67 51.16 26.11
C GLN A 3 32.68 50.93 24.96
N LYS A 4 32.59 51.88 24.02
CA LYS A 4 31.77 51.74 22.83
C LYS A 4 32.27 50.66 21.88
N LEU A 5 33.56 50.56 21.65
CA LEU A 5 34.19 49.53 20.79
C LEU A 5 34.01 48.14 21.34
N PHE A 6 34.16 47.96 22.66
CA PHE A 6 33.97 46.68 23.32
C PHE A 6 32.52 46.17 23.25
N LYS A 7 31.56 47.10 23.42
CA LYS A 7 30.12 46.75 23.32
C LYS A 7 29.72 46.38 21.90
N THR A 8 30.25 47.06 20.89
CA THR A 8 29.99 46.75 19.47
C THR A 8 30.59 45.40 19.08
N PHE A 9 31.76 45.04 19.61
CA PHE A 9 32.39 43.74 19.37
C PHE A 9 31.59 42.60 19.96
N LEU A 10 31.10 42.72 21.20
CA LEU A 10 30.24 41.72 21.84
C LEU A 10 28.93 41.50 21.07
N ILE A 11 28.25 42.58 20.66
CA ILE A 11 26.99 42.48 19.90
C ILE A 11 27.22 41.80 18.55
N LYS A 12 28.35 42.04 17.89
CA LYS A 12 28.70 41.40 16.62
C LYS A 12 28.92 39.90 16.79
N GLN A 13 29.61 39.49 17.86
CA GLN A 13 29.86 38.07 18.18
C GLN A 13 28.55 37.32 18.50
N ASP A 14 27.66 37.95 19.27
CA ASP A 14 26.35 37.36 19.60
C ASP A 14 25.47 37.17 18.35
N MET A 15 25.51 38.11 17.40
CA MET A 15 24.79 37.99 16.13
C MET A 15 25.32 36.84 15.27
N GLU A 16 26.65 36.61 15.24
CA GLU A 16 27.23 35.47 14.49
C GLU A 16 26.77 34.13 15.05
N PHE A 17 26.73 34.00 16.37
CA PHE A 17 26.20 32.76 17.02
C PHE A 17 24.72 32.56 16.74
N ILE A 18 23.90 33.60 16.74
CA ILE A 18 22.47 33.52 16.44
C ILE A 18 22.25 33.04 15.00
N VAL A 19 23.00 33.58 14.03
CA VAL A 19 22.91 33.17 12.64
C VAL A 19 23.30 31.71 12.46
N ILE A 20 24.40 31.27 13.08
CA ILE A 20 24.84 29.87 13.04
C ILE A 20 23.76 28.94 13.64
N PHE A 21 23.17 29.33 14.76
CA PHE A 21 22.11 28.56 15.42
C PHE A 21 20.85 28.41 14.54
N ILE A 22 20.43 29.50 13.88
CA ILE A 22 19.30 29.48 12.96
C ILE A 22 19.58 28.56 11.77
N VAL A 23 20.77 28.65 11.17
CA VAL A 23 21.15 27.77 10.05
C VAL A 23 21.16 26.30 10.46
N LEU A 24 21.72 25.98 11.62
CA LEU A 24 21.73 24.60 12.14
C LEU A 24 20.32 24.09 12.44
N ALA A 25 19.46 24.92 13.05
CA ALA A 25 18.06 24.56 13.30
C ALA A 25 17.31 24.29 12.01
N PHE A 26 17.55 25.07 10.96
CA PHE A 26 16.96 24.88 9.64
C PHE A 26 17.45 23.58 8.97
N LEU A 27 18.72 23.28 9.06
CA LEU A 27 19.31 22.03 8.54
C LEU A 27 18.74 20.80 9.26
N ILE A 28 18.67 20.83 10.59
CA ILE A 28 18.07 19.73 11.37
C ILE A 28 16.60 19.55 11.02
N GLY A 29 15.85 20.63 10.86
CA GLY A 29 14.46 20.61 10.46
C GLY A 29 14.27 19.94 9.09
N THR A 30 15.04 20.35 8.09
CA THR A 30 14.95 19.79 6.72
C THR A 30 15.30 18.30 6.68
N ILE A 31 16.32 17.86 7.42
CA ILE A 31 16.71 16.46 7.52
C ILE A 31 15.58 15.63 8.15
N SER A 32 14.95 16.14 9.21
CA SER A 32 13.85 15.46 9.91
C SER A 32 12.65 15.21 9.00
N PHE A 33 12.35 16.12 8.08
CA PHE A 33 11.30 15.94 7.08
C PHE A 33 11.66 14.95 5.96
N ALA A 34 12.95 14.77 5.67
CA ALA A 34 13.42 13.90 4.60
C ALA A 34 13.48 12.43 5.02
N ILE A 35 13.49 12.11 6.32
CA ILE A 35 13.55 10.73 6.81
C ILE A 35 12.16 10.08 6.68
N PRO A 36 12.00 9.03 5.84
CA PRO A 36 10.73 8.34 5.70
C PRO A 36 10.34 7.65 7.01
N SER A 37 9.06 7.62 7.33
CA SER A 37 8.54 6.95 8.51
C SER A 37 8.85 5.43 8.46
N LYS A 38 8.99 4.79 9.61
CA LYS A 38 9.17 3.33 9.70
C LYS A 38 8.06 2.56 8.98
N SER A 39 6.84 3.08 9.00
CA SER A 39 5.70 2.51 8.27
C SER A 39 5.90 2.60 6.75
N SER A 40 6.34 3.75 6.24
CA SER A 40 6.62 3.93 4.80
C SER A 40 7.71 2.99 4.31
N ILE A 41 8.76 2.78 5.12
CA ILE A 41 9.84 1.85 4.79
C ILE A 41 9.30 0.41 4.73
N LYS A 42 8.49 -0.01 5.71
CA LYS A 42 7.85 -1.33 5.74
C LYS A 42 7.01 -1.59 4.49
N ILE A 43 6.15 -0.64 4.13
CA ILE A 43 5.28 -0.75 2.95
C ILE A 43 6.12 -0.78 1.66
N SER A 44 7.15 0.05 1.55
CA SER A 44 8.06 0.03 0.40
C SER A 44 8.77 -1.31 0.24
N THR A 45 9.29 -1.88 1.33
CA THR A 45 9.91 -3.20 1.35
C THR A 45 8.92 -4.30 0.96
N LEU A 46 7.70 -4.27 1.52
CA LEU A 46 6.62 -5.18 1.15
C LEU A 46 6.36 -5.17 -0.37
N ARG A 47 6.23 -3.98 -0.96
CA ARG A 47 5.96 -3.84 -2.40
C ARG A 47 7.11 -4.34 -3.25
N MET A 48 8.34 -4.13 -2.82
CA MET A 48 9.52 -4.66 -3.49
C MET A 48 9.55 -6.20 -3.47
N GLU A 49 9.28 -6.82 -2.31
CA GLU A 49 9.19 -8.28 -2.19
C GLU A 49 8.02 -8.85 -2.98
N ALA A 50 6.86 -8.18 -2.97
CA ALA A 50 5.72 -8.54 -3.80
C ALA A 50 6.06 -8.55 -5.30
N ALA A 51 6.84 -7.57 -5.76
CA ALA A 51 7.30 -7.55 -7.15
C ALA A 51 8.20 -8.76 -7.49
N LYS A 52 9.05 -9.20 -6.56
CA LYS A 52 9.86 -10.42 -6.71
C LYS A 52 8.99 -11.68 -6.77
N LEU A 53 7.85 -11.71 -6.08
CA LEU A 53 6.87 -12.79 -6.15
C LEU A 53 6.04 -12.78 -7.46
N GLY A 54 6.26 -11.80 -8.34
CA GLY A 54 5.61 -11.69 -9.64
C GLY A 54 4.36 -10.79 -9.64
N PHE A 55 4.08 -10.08 -8.55
CA PHE A 55 2.98 -9.12 -8.53
C PHE A 55 3.36 -7.84 -9.29
N LYS A 56 2.41 -7.35 -10.09
CA LYS A 56 2.42 -5.99 -10.64
C LYS A 56 1.57 -5.11 -9.74
N ILE A 57 2.15 -4.01 -9.24
CA ILE A 57 1.50 -3.13 -8.28
C ILE A 57 1.22 -1.79 -8.97
N SER A 58 -0.01 -1.29 -8.80
CA SER A 58 -0.44 0.01 -9.33
C SER A 58 -1.38 0.71 -8.36
N SER A 59 -1.48 2.04 -8.44
CA SER A 59 -2.41 2.79 -7.62
C SER A 59 -3.85 2.59 -8.08
N SER A 60 -4.79 2.44 -7.16
CA SER A 60 -6.23 2.37 -7.45
C SER A 60 -6.79 3.70 -7.94
N SER A 61 -6.13 4.82 -7.64
CA SER A 61 -6.54 6.17 -8.03
C SER A 61 -6.15 6.52 -9.47
N ILE A 62 -5.25 5.76 -10.11
CA ILE A 62 -4.74 6.05 -11.45
C ILE A 62 -5.48 5.20 -12.49
N GLY A 63 -6.11 5.88 -13.45
CA GLY A 63 -6.72 5.27 -14.63
C GLY A 63 -8.14 4.73 -14.44
N LYS A 64 -8.70 4.19 -15.53
CA LYS A 64 -9.99 3.50 -15.53
C LYS A 64 -9.80 2.08 -15.00
N ASN A 65 -9.99 1.87 -13.71
CA ASN A 65 -10.00 0.53 -13.15
C ASN A 65 -11.44 0.08 -12.81
N LEU A 66 -11.64 -1.22 -12.73
CA LEU A 66 -12.95 -1.83 -12.45
C LEU A 66 -13.26 -1.89 -10.95
N PHE A 67 -12.31 -1.54 -10.09
CA PHE A 67 -12.46 -1.59 -8.64
C PHE A 67 -13.48 -0.58 -8.13
N LYS A 68 -14.28 -1.00 -7.16
CA LYS A 68 -15.27 -0.18 -6.47
C LYS A 68 -14.67 0.54 -5.27
N ASN A 69 -13.71 -0.10 -4.60
CA ASN A 69 -12.97 0.52 -3.51
C ASN A 69 -11.94 1.51 -4.09
N LYS A 70 -12.25 2.81 -4.00
CA LYS A 70 -11.44 3.92 -4.55
C LYS A 70 -10.75 4.74 -3.46
N GLU A 71 -10.46 4.16 -2.32
CA GLU A 71 -9.68 4.87 -1.31
C GLU A 71 -8.30 5.27 -1.88
N LEU A 72 -7.92 6.52 -1.62
CA LEU A 72 -6.76 7.20 -2.24
C LEU A 72 -5.42 6.44 -2.04
N ASN A 73 -5.31 5.67 -0.97
CA ASN A 73 -4.07 4.97 -0.61
C ASN A 73 -4.06 3.49 -0.99
N ASN A 74 -5.13 2.99 -1.59
CA ASN A 74 -5.21 1.58 -1.95
C ASN A 74 -4.36 1.27 -3.19
N MET A 75 -3.61 0.18 -3.09
CA MET A 75 -2.82 -0.35 -4.21
C MET A 75 -3.47 -1.62 -4.74
N ILE A 76 -3.47 -1.73 -6.05
CA ILE A 76 -3.93 -2.91 -6.78
C ILE A 76 -2.73 -3.83 -6.98
N TYR A 77 -2.85 -5.04 -6.46
CA TYR A 77 -1.91 -6.13 -6.71
C TYR A 77 -2.47 -7.02 -7.82
N LYS A 78 -1.67 -7.26 -8.84
CA LYS A 78 -2.07 -8.04 -10.01
C LYS A 78 -1.07 -9.16 -10.25
N ILE A 79 -1.59 -10.40 -10.38
CA ILE A 79 -0.82 -11.59 -10.70
C ILE A 79 -1.46 -12.31 -11.88
N LYS A 80 -0.71 -13.20 -12.56
CA LYS A 80 -1.24 -14.04 -13.63
C LYS A 80 -2.34 -14.97 -13.09
N ASN A 81 -3.45 -15.07 -13.81
CA ASN A 81 -4.51 -16.00 -13.48
C ASN A 81 -4.14 -17.42 -13.95
N THR A 82 -3.98 -18.32 -12.99
CA THR A 82 -3.76 -19.75 -13.22
C THR A 82 -4.95 -20.59 -12.81
N SER A 83 -6.00 -19.96 -12.24
CA SER A 83 -7.21 -20.62 -11.77
C SER A 83 -8.17 -20.97 -12.92
N ASN A 84 -9.16 -21.81 -12.62
CA ASN A 84 -10.26 -22.13 -13.52
C ASN A 84 -11.28 -20.98 -13.65
N LEU A 85 -11.31 -20.07 -12.68
CA LEU A 85 -12.23 -18.93 -12.64
C LEU A 85 -11.74 -17.83 -13.60
N LYS A 86 -12.46 -17.62 -14.70
CA LYS A 86 -12.05 -16.70 -15.77
C LYS A 86 -12.61 -15.30 -15.65
N GLU A 87 -13.75 -15.14 -14.98
CA GLU A 87 -14.41 -13.86 -14.82
C GLU A 87 -15.23 -13.86 -13.53
N ALA A 88 -14.79 -13.09 -12.56
CA ALA A 88 -15.54 -12.86 -11.32
C ALA A 88 -15.04 -11.61 -10.61
N HIS A 89 -15.93 -10.95 -9.90
CA HIS A 89 -15.63 -9.78 -9.08
C HIS A 89 -16.29 -9.95 -7.73
N PHE A 90 -15.51 -9.99 -6.68
CA PHE A 90 -15.97 -10.12 -5.31
C PHE A 90 -15.58 -8.89 -4.50
N LEU A 91 -16.47 -8.49 -3.60
CA LEU A 91 -16.30 -7.39 -2.66
C LEU A 91 -16.40 -7.94 -1.24
N ARG A 92 -15.57 -7.42 -0.34
CA ARG A 92 -15.66 -7.72 1.09
C ARG A 92 -16.85 -6.96 1.68
N ASP A 93 -17.80 -7.73 2.22
CA ASP A 93 -18.84 -7.21 3.10
C ASP A 93 -18.68 -7.87 4.46
N LYS A 94 -18.29 -7.08 5.46
CA LYS A 94 -17.90 -7.58 6.80
C LYS A 94 -16.83 -8.69 6.70
N ASP A 95 -17.19 -9.91 7.00
CA ASP A 95 -16.27 -11.04 7.08
C ASP A 95 -16.23 -11.90 5.81
N GLU A 96 -17.13 -11.66 4.84
CA GLU A 96 -17.26 -12.49 3.64
C GLU A 96 -16.96 -11.73 2.34
N LEU A 97 -16.45 -12.47 1.35
CA LEU A 97 -16.32 -11.98 -0.02
C LEU A 97 -17.60 -12.32 -0.80
N ILE A 98 -18.37 -11.29 -1.14
CA ILE A 98 -19.65 -11.42 -1.83
C ILE A 98 -19.46 -11.21 -3.33
N LEU A 99 -20.07 -12.07 -4.15
CA LEU A 99 -20.08 -11.92 -5.61
C LEU A 99 -20.80 -10.64 -6.02
N TYR A 100 -20.06 -9.74 -6.66
CA TYR A 100 -20.58 -8.51 -7.25
C TYR A 100 -21.01 -8.73 -8.71
N SER A 101 -20.18 -9.40 -9.51
CA SER A 101 -20.44 -9.71 -10.92
C SER A 101 -19.57 -10.86 -11.44
N PRO A 102 -19.96 -11.57 -12.49
CA PRO A 102 -21.29 -11.59 -13.09
C PRO A 102 -22.27 -12.41 -12.24
N LEU A 103 -23.49 -11.95 -12.07
CA LEU A 103 -24.49 -12.62 -11.24
C LEU A 103 -24.84 -14.04 -11.73
N LYS A 104 -24.65 -14.33 -13.02
CA LYS A 104 -24.82 -15.68 -13.59
C LYS A 104 -23.94 -16.74 -12.90
N LEU A 105 -22.77 -16.35 -12.38
CA LEU A 105 -21.87 -17.26 -11.69
C LEU A 105 -22.51 -17.86 -10.43
N LYS A 106 -23.42 -17.15 -9.77
CA LYS A 106 -24.15 -17.63 -8.58
C LYS A 106 -25.01 -18.87 -8.86
N TYR A 107 -25.36 -19.08 -10.12
CA TYR A 107 -26.20 -20.20 -10.57
C TYR A 107 -25.38 -21.33 -11.22
N SER A 108 -24.05 -21.26 -11.19
CA SER A 108 -23.19 -22.36 -11.65
C SER A 108 -23.06 -23.42 -10.60
N ASP A 109 -22.88 -24.67 -11.03
CA ASP A 109 -22.71 -25.83 -10.14
C ASP A 109 -21.47 -25.66 -9.23
N ASP A 110 -20.43 -24.98 -9.72
CA ASP A 110 -19.16 -24.77 -9.03
C ASP A 110 -19.20 -23.59 -8.03
N TYR A 111 -20.31 -22.84 -7.95
CA TYR A 111 -20.34 -21.60 -7.14
C TYR A 111 -20.04 -21.84 -5.66
N ASN A 112 -20.57 -22.92 -5.09
CA ASN A 112 -20.34 -23.25 -3.68
C ASN A 112 -18.87 -23.59 -3.41
N GLU A 113 -18.19 -24.26 -4.34
CA GLU A 113 -16.77 -24.58 -4.25
C GLU A 113 -15.92 -23.30 -4.32
N ILE A 114 -16.25 -22.43 -5.27
CA ILE A 114 -15.61 -21.09 -5.41
C ILE A 114 -15.77 -20.29 -4.12
N GLN A 115 -16.97 -20.22 -3.56
CA GLN A 115 -17.24 -19.46 -2.35
C GLN A 115 -16.49 -20.03 -1.14
N ASN A 116 -16.47 -21.36 -0.98
CA ASN A 116 -15.70 -22.04 0.08
C ASN A 116 -14.19 -21.79 -0.05
N GLY A 117 -13.66 -21.80 -1.27
CA GLY A 117 -12.26 -21.45 -1.55
C GLY A 117 -11.95 -20.00 -1.13
N LEU A 118 -12.85 -19.07 -1.42
CA LEU A 118 -12.70 -17.67 -1.06
C LEU A 118 -12.88 -17.38 0.43
N GLN A 119 -13.63 -18.18 1.19
CA GLN A 119 -13.73 -18.07 2.64
C GLN A 119 -12.38 -18.25 3.34
N ASN A 120 -11.50 -19.08 2.75
CA ASN A 120 -10.13 -19.26 3.25
C ASN A 120 -9.18 -18.11 2.87
N LEU A 121 -9.63 -17.20 2.00
CA LEU A 121 -8.83 -16.04 1.63
C LEU A 121 -8.78 -15.05 2.79
N SER A 122 -7.61 -14.49 2.98
CA SER A 122 -7.33 -13.52 4.06
C SER A 122 -8.46 -12.50 4.25
N PRO A 123 -8.89 -12.25 5.50
CA PRO A 123 -9.91 -11.25 5.80
C PRO A 123 -9.47 -9.81 5.43
N PHE A 124 -8.18 -9.64 5.17
CA PHE A 124 -7.60 -8.35 4.79
C PHE A 124 -7.72 -8.04 3.29
N VAL A 125 -8.17 -8.99 2.47
CA VAL A 125 -8.52 -8.74 1.06
C VAL A 125 -9.86 -8.03 1.00
N LEU A 126 -9.88 -6.82 0.47
CA LEU A 126 -11.06 -5.95 0.40
C LEU A 126 -11.87 -6.16 -0.87
N GLU A 127 -11.21 -6.42 -1.96
CA GLU A 127 -11.82 -6.57 -3.28
C GLU A 127 -10.93 -7.42 -4.17
N ILE A 128 -11.51 -8.33 -4.96
CA ILE A 128 -10.78 -9.19 -5.87
C ILE A 128 -11.51 -9.34 -7.20
N ILE A 129 -10.77 -9.24 -8.29
CA ILE A 129 -11.27 -9.35 -9.65
C ILE A 129 -10.48 -10.44 -10.37
N PHE A 130 -11.17 -11.46 -10.84
CA PHE A 130 -10.66 -12.46 -11.75
C PHE A 130 -10.94 -12.04 -13.19
N SER A 131 -9.94 -12.17 -14.04
CA SER A 131 -10.06 -12.02 -15.49
C SER A 131 -9.33 -13.18 -16.16
N ASN A 132 -9.55 -13.39 -17.46
CA ASN A 132 -8.92 -14.48 -18.21
C ASN A 132 -7.40 -14.57 -18.02
N SER A 133 -6.72 -13.44 -17.93
CA SER A 133 -5.26 -13.37 -17.89
C SER A 133 -4.67 -13.04 -16.54
N SER A 134 -5.48 -12.53 -15.60
CA SER A 134 -4.95 -12.02 -14.34
C SER A 134 -5.97 -12.02 -13.21
N ILE A 135 -5.47 -12.16 -12.00
CA ILE A 135 -6.19 -11.90 -10.76
C ILE A 135 -5.66 -10.57 -10.22
N SER A 136 -6.58 -9.66 -9.89
CA SER A 136 -6.24 -8.35 -9.34
C SER A 136 -6.99 -8.15 -8.03
N PHE A 137 -6.34 -7.66 -6.99
CA PHE A 137 -6.98 -7.46 -5.70
C PHE A 137 -6.44 -6.24 -4.98
N ILE A 138 -7.27 -5.72 -4.06
CA ILE A 138 -6.94 -4.69 -3.09
C ILE A 138 -6.97 -5.33 -1.70
N TRP A 139 -5.98 -5.04 -0.89
CA TRP A 139 -5.86 -5.58 0.46
C TRP A 139 -5.19 -4.59 1.41
N LYS A 140 -5.21 -4.89 2.71
CA LYS A 140 -4.57 -4.06 3.76
C LYS A 140 -3.08 -4.36 3.84
N GLU A 141 -2.23 -3.50 3.28
CA GLU A 141 -0.77 -3.69 3.20
C GLU A 141 -0.06 -3.69 4.57
N ASN A 142 -0.68 -3.13 5.61
CA ASN A 142 -0.12 -3.09 6.97
C ASN A 142 0.04 -4.48 7.62
N GLU A 143 -0.63 -5.49 7.10
CA GLU A 143 -0.57 -6.87 7.59
C GLU A 143 0.75 -7.59 7.23
N GLY A 144 1.49 -7.04 6.29
CA GLY A 144 2.86 -7.46 6.00
C GLY A 144 3.01 -8.57 4.96
N LEU A 145 4.25 -8.97 4.74
CA LEU A 145 4.63 -9.89 3.67
C LEU A 145 4.09 -11.32 3.87
N ASP A 146 4.05 -11.81 5.10
CA ASP A 146 3.60 -13.17 5.40
C ASP A 146 2.15 -13.38 4.99
N GLU A 147 1.32 -12.37 5.19
CA GLU A 147 -0.08 -12.41 4.78
C GLU A 147 -0.22 -12.37 3.25
N LEU A 148 0.58 -11.56 2.57
CA LEU A 148 0.61 -11.55 1.11
C LEU A 148 1.04 -12.89 0.53
N ILE A 149 1.99 -13.58 1.14
CA ILE A 149 2.42 -14.93 0.74
C ILE A 149 1.28 -15.93 0.88
N LYS A 150 0.50 -15.88 1.97
CA LYS A 150 -0.69 -16.73 2.15
C LYS A 150 -1.72 -16.47 1.05
N ILE A 151 -2.02 -15.20 0.78
CA ILE A 151 -2.94 -14.81 -0.31
C ILE A 151 -2.44 -15.40 -1.64
N ASN A 152 -1.16 -15.23 -1.96
CA ASN A 152 -0.57 -15.72 -3.20
C ASN A 152 -0.70 -17.27 -3.33
N ASN A 153 -0.44 -18.00 -2.26
CA ASN A 153 -0.51 -19.45 -2.26
C ASN A 153 -1.95 -19.95 -2.45
N LEU A 154 -2.91 -19.29 -1.79
CA LEU A 154 -4.32 -19.62 -1.98
C LEU A 154 -4.78 -19.35 -3.42
N LEU A 155 -4.41 -18.20 -3.99
CA LEU A 155 -4.79 -17.84 -5.36
C LEU A 155 -4.15 -18.74 -6.43
N LYS A 156 -3.01 -19.37 -6.16
CA LYS A 156 -2.39 -20.35 -7.08
C LYS A 156 -3.06 -21.71 -7.04
N ASN A 157 -3.66 -22.07 -5.91
CA ASN A 157 -4.32 -23.36 -5.70
C ASN A 157 -5.83 -23.28 -6.03
N PHE A 158 -6.33 -22.12 -6.42
CA PHE A 158 -7.71 -21.85 -6.81
C PHE A 158 -7.97 -22.15 -8.29
#